data_5b9e2c90acae83abfbe4f329eaa5f826
#
_entry.id   5b9e2c90acae83abfbe4f329eaa5f826
#
_cell.length_a   1.000
_cell.length_b   1.000
_cell.length_c   1.000
_cell.angle_alpha   90.00
_cell.angle_beta   90.00
_cell.angle_gamma   90.00
#
_symmetry.space_group_name_H-M   'P 1'
#
loop_
_entity.id
_entity.type
_entity.pdbx_description
1 polymer ?
#
loop_
_entity_poly.entity_id
_entity_poly.type
_entity_poly.pdbx_seq_one_letter_code
_entity_poly.pdbx_strand_id
1 'polypeptide(L)'
;MGHRVEWRVGSSEALDFWEERLGAEGIETDRANGYLVFSDREGLEHGLAVVETKDEPLTADHPEVPKEFALQGFNGVHAYASHPEQSRAFLEQALEFSPSGNAAWEVRGDQRGGFYSFDQTSERGVPGAGTVHHVAWASSMEEHEAWQKRVSEAGASPTPVIDRFYFKSIYFREPSGVLFEIATIGPGFTADEPLESLGEHLSLPPDYEPLRERLEQVLTPLPDPRASRAGK
;
A
#
# COMPACT_ATOMS: atom_id res chain seq x y z
N MET A 1 -7.84 -11.90 -0.71
CA MET A 1 -8.08 -10.46 -0.95
C MET A 1 -7.57 -9.69 0.26
N GLY A 2 -6.78 -8.61 0.07
CA GLY A 2 -6.32 -7.76 1.17
C GLY A 2 -7.51 -7.09 1.87
N HIS A 3 -7.49 -7.09 3.19
CA HIS A 3 -8.58 -6.54 4.00
C HIS A 3 -8.13 -5.57 5.07
N ARG A 4 -6.85 -5.61 5.48
CA ARG A 4 -6.28 -4.66 6.45
C ARG A 4 -4.96 -4.13 5.97
N VAL A 5 -4.78 -2.83 6.07
CA VAL A 5 -3.51 -2.14 5.83
C VAL A 5 -2.91 -1.73 7.17
N GLU A 6 -1.66 -2.08 7.41
CA GLU A 6 -0.98 -1.74 8.65
C GLU A 6 0.06 -0.65 8.45
N TRP A 7 0.07 0.31 9.35
CA TRP A 7 0.93 1.48 9.35
C TRP A 7 1.84 1.47 10.58
N ARG A 8 3.04 2.00 10.43
CA ARG A 8 3.98 2.18 11.54
C ARG A 8 3.73 3.48 12.28
N VAL A 9 3.86 3.43 13.60
CA VAL A 9 3.97 4.59 14.48
C VAL A 9 5.18 4.43 15.41
N GLY A 10 5.68 5.54 15.95
CA GLY A 10 6.93 5.54 16.67
C GLY A 10 6.85 5.08 18.12
N SER A 11 5.67 5.12 18.74
CA SER A 11 5.53 4.84 20.17
C SER A 11 4.10 4.49 20.58
N SER A 12 3.93 4.04 21.83
CA SER A 12 2.61 3.80 22.41
C SER A 12 1.81 5.09 22.61
N GLU A 13 2.49 6.20 22.88
CA GLU A 13 1.88 7.53 22.99
C GLU A 13 1.34 8.00 21.64
N ALA A 14 1.95 7.58 20.53
CA ALA A 14 1.39 7.82 19.21
C ALA A 14 0.07 7.04 19.00
N LEU A 15 -0.04 5.81 19.52
CA LEU A 15 -1.31 5.08 19.48
C LEU A 15 -2.39 5.80 20.32
N ASP A 16 -2.05 6.34 21.50
CA ASP A 16 -2.97 7.10 22.34
C ASP A 16 -3.48 8.36 21.61
N PHE A 17 -2.57 9.09 20.97
CA PHE A 17 -2.91 10.25 20.14
C PHE A 17 -3.88 9.90 19.00
N TRP A 18 -3.61 8.81 18.27
CA TRP A 18 -4.47 8.41 17.17
C TRP A 18 -5.83 7.88 17.63
N GLU A 19 -5.89 7.18 18.74
CA GLU A 19 -7.13 6.72 19.37
C GLU A 19 -8.05 7.90 19.74
N GLU A 20 -7.48 8.93 20.41
CA GLU A 20 -8.21 10.15 20.75
C GLU A 20 -8.67 10.90 19.50
N ARG A 21 -7.79 11.07 18.50
CA ARG A 21 -8.09 11.79 17.27
C ARG A 21 -9.19 11.11 16.45
N LEU A 22 -9.11 9.79 16.29
CA LEU A 22 -10.13 9.00 15.58
C LEU A 22 -11.47 9.03 16.31
N GLY A 23 -11.45 8.90 17.63
CA GLY A 23 -12.63 9.03 18.48
C GLY A 23 -13.31 10.39 18.38
N ALA A 24 -12.52 11.48 18.28
CA ALA A 24 -13.07 12.83 18.05
C ALA A 24 -13.79 12.97 16.70
N GLU A 25 -13.41 12.18 15.71
CA GLU A 25 -14.07 12.09 14.39
C GLU A 25 -15.21 11.05 14.36
N GLY A 26 -15.52 10.42 15.50
CA GLY A 26 -16.57 9.41 15.62
C GLY A 26 -16.23 8.05 15.02
N ILE A 27 -14.94 7.77 14.84
CA ILE A 27 -14.44 6.47 14.36
C ILE A 27 -14.17 5.58 15.57
N GLU A 28 -14.82 4.42 15.59
CA GLU A 28 -14.59 3.42 16.64
C GLU A 28 -13.25 2.75 16.44
N THR A 29 -12.52 2.54 17.53
CA THR A 29 -11.21 1.90 17.55
C THR A 29 -11.22 0.71 18.48
N ASP A 30 -10.41 -0.32 18.14
CA ASP A 30 -10.11 -1.44 19.04
C ASP A 30 -8.61 -1.47 19.30
N ARG A 31 -8.24 -1.56 20.58
CA ARG A 31 -6.84 -1.60 21.01
C ARG A 31 -6.51 -2.94 21.64
N ALA A 32 -5.74 -3.75 20.95
CA ALA A 32 -5.32 -5.06 21.42
C ALA A 32 -3.85 -5.33 21.06
N ASN A 33 -3.11 -5.91 22.02
CA ASN A 33 -1.75 -6.41 21.80
C ASN A 33 -0.75 -5.39 21.20
N GLY A 34 -0.87 -4.12 21.54
CA GLY A 34 0.02 -3.05 21.04
C GLY A 34 -0.36 -2.53 19.64
N TYR A 35 -1.53 -2.88 19.15
CA TYR A 35 -2.13 -2.38 17.92
C TYR A 35 -3.33 -1.49 18.23
N LEU A 36 -3.57 -0.52 17.37
CA LEU A 36 -4.82 0.20 17.29
C LEU A 36 -5.47 -0.13 15.94
N VAL A 37 -6.65 -0.72 15.95
CA VAL A 37 -7.38 -1.13 14.74
C VAL A 37 -8.64 -0.30 14.60
N PHE A 38 -8.95 0.11 13.38
CA PHE A 38 -10.18 0.84 13.05
C PHE A 38 -10.56 0.58 11.59
N SER A 39 -11.79 0.88 11.23
CA SER A 39 -12.24 0.86 9.83
C SER A 39 -12.48 2.28 9.34
N ASP A 40 -12.15 2.52 8.07
CA ASP A 40 -12.54 3.75 7.41
C ASP A 40 -14.06 3.75 7.11
N ARG A 41 -14.54 4.85 6.50
CA ARG A 41 -15.99 5.01 6.20
C ARG A 41 -16.51 4.02 5.15
N GLU A 42 -15.63 3.37 4.41
CA GLU A 42 -15.95 2.36 3.40
C GLU A 42 -15.78 0.94 3.93
N GLY A 43 -15.30 0.79 5.17
CA GLY A 43 -15.13 -0.50 5.85
C GLY A 43 -13.77 -1.15 5.63
N LEU A 44 -12.78 -0.44 5.04
CA LEU A 44 -11.40 -0.95 4.99
C LEU A 44 -10.79 -0.88 6.38
N GLU A 45 -10.26 -1.99 6.85
CA GLU A 45 -9.55 -2.02 8.13
C GLU A 45 -8.13 -1.42 8.01
N HIS A 46 -7.78 -0.65 9.01
CA HIS A 46 -6.44 -0.10 9.24
C HIS A 46 -5.91 -0.55 10.59
N GLY A 47 -4.64 -0.87 10.65
CA GLY A 47 -3.92 -1.14 11.89
C GLY A 47 -2.79 -0.12 12.08
N LEU A 48 -2.62 0.40 13.29
CA LEU A 48 -1.43 1.15 13.67
C LEU A 48 -0.60 0.28 14.61
N ALA A 49 0.68 0.14 14.32
CA ALA A 49 1.60 -0.70 15.07
C ALA A 49 2.85 0.06 15.49
N VAL A 50 3.26 -0.13 16.75
CA VAL A 50 4.60 0.26 17.19
C VAL A 50 5.58 -0.81 16.73
N VAL A 51 6.50 -0.45 15.84
CA VAL A 51 7.44 -1.39 15.22
C VAL A 51 8.87 -0.98 15.52
N GLU A 52 9.64 -1.89 16.11
CA GLU A 52 11.09 -1.71 16.24
C GLU A 52 11.76 -2.05 14.91
N THR A 53 12.28 -1.06 14.23
CA THR A 53 12.96 -1.21 12.95
C THR A 53 14.08 -0.18 12.80
N LYS A 54 15.06 -0.49 11.94
CA LYS A 54 16.12 0.45 11.53
C LYS A 54 15.75 1.24 10.28
N ASP A 55 14.57 0.96 9.70
CA ASP A 55 14.11 1.66 8.49
C ASP A 55 13.85 3.13 8.83
N GLU A 56 14.30 4.03 7.96
CA GLU A 56 14.00 5.46 8.11
C GLU A 56 12.48 5.69 8.07
N PRO A 57 11.93 6.47 9.01
CA PRO A 57 10.51 6.75 9.06
C PRO A 57 10.08 7.63 7.87
N LEU A 58 9.01 7.23 7.19
CA LEU A 58 8.40 8.00 6.11
C LEU A 58 7.28 8.87 6.67
N THR A 59 7.66 10.00 7.25
CA THR A 59 6.72 10.93 7.88
C THR A 59 6.34 12.07 6.94
N ALA A 60 5.09 12.51 7.00
CA ALA A 60 4.62 13.73 6.37
C ALA A 60 4.43 14.83 7.43
N ASP A 61 4.77 16.07 7.07
CA ASP A 61 4.49 17.22 7.92
C ASP A 61 3.00 17.58 7.84
N HIS A 62 2.35 17.67 8.99
CA HIS A 62 0.95 18.08 9.09
C HIS A 62 0.76 19.03 10.29
N PRO A 63 0.04 20.15 10.13
CA PRO A 63 -0.09 21.17 11.19
C PRO A 63 -0.81 20.68 12.45
N GLU A 64 -1.63 19.65 12.34
CA GLU A 64 -2.43 19.11 13.44
C GLU A 64 -1.92 17.76 13.97
N VAL A 65 -0.88 17.20 13.36
CA VAL A 65 -0.26 15.94 13.80
C VAL A 65 1.17 16.22 14.21
N PRO A 66 1.49 16.14 15.50
CA PRO A 66 2.87 16.25 15.97
C PRO A 66 3.77 15.22 15.28
N LYS A 67 4.97 15.63 14.90
CA LYS A 67 5.90 14.79 14.13
C LYS A 67 6.21 13.47 14.83
N GLU A 68 6.31 13.47 16.15
CA GLU A 68 6.53 12.29 16.98
C GLU A 68 5.38 11.27 16.92
N PHE A 69 4.17 11.71 16.58
CA PHE A 69 2.99 10.87 16.45
C PHE A 69 2.60 10.56 14.99
N ALA A 70 3.35 11.13 14.02
CA ALA A 70 3.07 10.91 12.62
C ALA A 70 3.18 9.43 12.22
N LEU A 71 2.41 9.03 11.22
CA LEU A 71 2.58 7.73 10.58
C LEU A 71 3.96 7.67 9.93
N GLN A 72 4.61 6.52 10.04
CA GLN A 72 5.97 6.28 9.56
C GLN A 72 6.01 5.42 8.28
N GLY A 73 4.89 5.38 7.55
CA GLY A 73 4.71 4.59 6.34
C GLY A 73 4.12 3.20 6.60
N PHE A 74 4.00 2.42 5.54
CA PHE A 74 3.44 1.07 5.62
C PHE A 74 4.30 0.14 6.47
N ASN A 75 3.61 -0.70 7.24
CA ASN A 75 4.21 -1.85 7.91
C ASN A 75 3.93 -3.14 7.16
N GLY A 76 2.72 -3.33 6.69
CA GLY A 76 2.34 -4.51 5.95
C GLY A 76 0.88 -4.57 5.56
N VAL A 77 0.48 -5.74 5.09
CA VAL A 77 -0.91 -5.99 4.69
C VAL A 77 -1.34 -7.38 5.12
N HIS A 78 -2.59 -7.47 5.58
CA HIS A 78 -3.27 -8.72 5.86
C HIS A 78 -4.25 -9.04 4.73
N ALA A 79 -4.27 -10.29 4.30
CA ALA A 79 -5.17 -10.77 3.28
C ALA A 79 -5.95 -12.00 3.76
N TYR A 80 -7.18 -12.13 3.33
CA TYR A 80 -7.96 -13.35 3.57
C TYR A 80 -7.56 -14.45 2.60
N ALA A 81 -7.35 -15.67 3.15
CA ALA A 81 -7.16 -16.88 2.37
C ALA A 81 -7.83 -18.07 3.05
N SER A 82 -8.44 -18.96 2.25
CA SER A 82 -9.02 -20.21 2.77
C SER A 82 -7.93 -21.26 3.05
N HIS A 83 -6.86 -21.24 2.27
CA HIS A 83 -5.75 -22.19 2.32
C HIS A 83 -4.40 -21.47 2.19
N PRO A 84 -3.95 -20.75 3.24
CA PRO A 84 -2.71 -19.96 3.20
C PRO A 84 -1.46 -20.77 2.82
N GLU A 85 -1.42 -22.02 3.18
CA GLU A 85 -0.31 -22.96 2.94
C GLU A 85 -0.03 -23.17 1.44
N GLN A 86 -1.01 -22.97 0.57
CA GLN A 86 -0.83 -23.11 -0.88
C GLN A 86 0.11 -22.04 -1.46
N SER A 87 0.18 -20.89 -0.83
CA SER A 87 1.03 -19.77 -1.26
C SER A 87 2.47 -19.87 -0.75
N ARG A 88 2.73 -20.71 0.26
CA ARG A 88 4.03 -20.77 0.94
C ARG A 88 5.20 -20.96 -0.02
N ALA A 89 5.17 -22.00 -0.85
CA ALA A 89 6.27 -22.28 -1.77
C ALA A 89 6.48 -21.14 -2.79
N PHE A 90 5.40 -20.56 -3.27
CA PHE A 90 5.46 -19.42 -4.19
C PHE A 90 6.07 -18.17 -3.52
N LEU A 91 5.61 -17.82 -2.33
CA LEU A 91 6.12 -16.66 -1.59
C LEU A 91 7.58 -16.84 -1.20
N GLU A 92 7.97 -18.01 -0.67
CA GLU A 92 9.31 -18.24 -0.16
C GLU A 92 10.35 -18.51 -1.27
N GLN A 93 10.00 -19.28 -2.31
CA GLN A 93 10.96 -19.71 -3.34
C GLN A 93 10.95 -18.80 -4.57
N ALA A 94 9.79 -18.33 -5.01
CA ALA A 94 9.69 -17.46 -6.17
C ALA A 94 9.85 -15.98 -5.82
N LEU A 95 9.26 -15.51 -4.73
CA LEU A 95 9.32 -14.11 -4.34
C LEU A 95 10.35 -13.80 -3.24
N GLU A 96 11.03 -14.83 -2.72
CA GLU A 96 12.09 -14.71 -1.69
C GLU A 96 11.61 -14.09 -0.36
N PHE A 97 10.32 -14.25 -0.06
CA PHE A 97 9.79 -13.80 1.22
C PHE A 97 10.31 -14.69 2.35
N SER A 98 10.67 -14.09 3.47
CA SER A 98 11.18 -14.80 4.64
C SER A 98 10.05 -15.13 5.60
N PRO A 99 9.83 -16.41 5.99
CA PRO A 99 8.80 -16.74 6.94
C PRO A 99 9.05 -16.07 8.30
N SER A 100 8.04 -15.37 8.83
CA SER A 100 8.10 -14.65 10.11
C SER A 100 7.10 -15.14 11.15
N GLY A 101 6.29 -16.13 10.81
CA GLY A 101 5.29 -16.71 11.71
C GLY A 101 4.36 -17.69 11.02
N ASN A 102 3.24 -17.97 11.66
CA ASN A 102 2.20 -18.80 11.06
C ASN A 102 1.43 -17.98 10.02
N ALA A 103 1.54 -18.38 8.75
CA ALA A 103 0.95 -17.67 7.60
C ALA A 103 1.35 -16.18 7.49
N ALA A 104 2.56 -15.84 7.91
CA ALA A 104 3.13 -14.51 7.82
C ALA A 104 4.57 -14.56 7.27
N TRP A 105 4.94 -13.55 6.50
CA TRP A 105 6.24 -13.42 5.86
C TRP A 105 6.75 -11.99 5.97
N GLU A 106 8.04 -11.84 6.19
CA GLU A 106 8.75 -10.59 6.02
C GLU A 106 9.19 -10.45 4.55
N VAL A 107 9.07 -9.25 4.03
CA VAL A 107 9.56 -8.85 2.71
C VAL A 107 10.48 -7.67 2.91
N ARG A 108 11.75 -7.81 2.50
CA ARG A 108 12.74 -6.78 2.77
C ARG A 108 13.60 -6.49 1.56
N GLY A 109 13.65 -5.20 1.20
CA GLY A 109 14.65 -4.63 0.31
C GLY A 109 15.82 -4.02 1.11
N ASP A 110 16.75 -3.39 0.42
CA ASP A 110 17.96 -2.82 1.02
C ASP A 110 17.68 -1.72 2.06
N GLN A 111 16.65 -0.91 1.82
CA GLN A 111 16.35 0.26 2.65
C GLN A 111 15.15 0.07 3.54
N ARG A 112 14.18 -0.73 3.13
CA ARG A 112 12.91 -0.87 3.84
C ARG A 112 12.37 -2.28 3.72
N GLY A 113 11.70 -2.71 4.79
CA GLY A 113 10.95 -3.95 4.84
C GLY A 113 9.49 -3.74 5.21
N GLY A 114 8.73 -4.80 5.10
CA GLY A 114 7.35 -4.89 5.53
C GLY A 114 6.96 -6.34 5.71
N PHE A 115 5.69 -6.60 5.96
CA PHE A 115 5.20 -7.96 6.05
C PHE A 115 3.97 -8.19 5.14
N TYR A 116 3.74 -9.46 4.88
CA TYR A 116 2.53 -9.97 4.26
C TYR A 116 2.00 -11.13 5.09
N SER A 117 0.74 -11.12 5.43
CA SER A 117 0.14 -12.19 6.22
C SER A 117 -1.24 -12.59 5.71
N PHE A 118 -1.62 -13.82 6.02
CA PHE A 118 -2.97 -14.32 5.78
C PHE A 118 -3.74 -14.49 7.08
N ASP A 119 -4.96 -13.96 7.10
CA ASP A 119 -6.01 -14.34 8.03
C ASP A 119 -6.89 -15.41 7.37
N GLN A 120 -7.07 -16.54 8.07
CA GLN A 120 -7.84 -17.64 7.52
C GLN A 120 -9.33 -17.34 7.56
N THR A 121 -10.00 -17.55 6.43
CA THR A 121 -11.46 -17.42 6.31
C THR A 121 -12.02 -18.47 5.36
N SER A 122 -13.25 -18.89 5.60
CA SER A 122 -14.03 -19.69 4.66
C SER A 122 -14.89 -18.82 3.72
N GLU A 123 -14.97 -17.53 3.97
CA GLU A 123 -15.79 -16.62 3.18
C GLU A 123 -15.03 -16.14 1.95
N ARG A 124 -15.75 -15.99 0.85
CA ARG A 124 -15.20 -15.44 -0.37
C ARG A 124 -15.26 -13.92 -0.32
N GLY A 125 -14.11 -13.25 -0.38
CA GLY A 125 -14.06 -11.81 -0.52
C GLY A 125 -14.64 -11.33 -1.85
N VAL A 126 -15.40 -10.23 -1.80
CA VAL A 126 -15.97 -9.57 -2.97
C VAL A 126 -15.21 -8.25 -3.16
N PRO A 127 -14.66 -7.96 -4.37
CA PRO A 127 -14.00 -6.69 -4.61
C PRO A 127 -15.00 -5.53 -4.62
N GLY A 128 -14.58 -4.37 -4.13
CA GLY A 128 -15.42 -3.17 -4.07
C GLY A 128 -14.82 -2.11 -3.13
N ALA A 129 -15.62 -1.10 -2.79
CA ALA A 129 -15.27 -0.13 -1.75
C ALA A 129 -14.98 -0.84 -0.43
N GLY A 130 -14.05 -0.33 0.35
CA GLY A 130 -13.59 -0.96 1.59
C GLY A 130 -12.70 -2.19 1.39
N THR A 131 -12.16 -2.42 0.18
CA THR A 131 -11.27 -3.56 -0.10
C THR A 131 -9.99 -3.15 -0.81
N VAL A 132 -8.91 -3.87 -0.56
CA VAL A 132 -7.64 -3.71 -1.28
C VAL A 132 -7.73 -4.41 -2.63
N HIS A 133 -7.52 -3.68 -3.73
CA HIS A 133 -7.56 -4.23 -5.08
C HIS A 133 -6.36 -5.16 -5.33
N HIS A 134 -5.16 -4.71 -5.01
CA HIS A 134 -3.91 -5.46 -5.17
C HIS A 134 -2.87 -5.04 -4.13
N VAL A 135 -1.84 -5.87 -4.00
CA VAL A 135 -0.65 -5.56 -3.20
C VAL A 135 0.51 -5.37 -4.18
N ALA A 136 1.14 -4.19 -4.16
CA ALA A 136 2.24 -3.85 -5.04
C ALA A 136 3.59 -4.02 -4.32
N TRP A 137 4.51 -4.71 -4.99
CA TRP A 137 5.88 -4.96 -4.54
C TRP A 137 6.85 -4.19 -5.44
N ALA A 138 7.83 -3.56 -4.84
CA ALA A 138 8.80 -2.75 -5.56
C ALA A 138 9.83 -3.61 -6.30
N SER A 139 10.22 -3.18 -7.50
CA SER A 139 11.37 -3.71 -8.25
C SER A 139 12.20 -2.58 -8.85
N SER A 140 13.43 -2.90 -9.25
CA SER A 140 14.21 -1.99 -10.09
C SER A 140 13.77 -2.08 -11.56
N MET A 141 14.13 -1.07 -12.36
CA MET A 141 13.86 -1.09 -13.81
C MET A 141 14.61 -2.22 -14.52
N GLU A 142 15.82 -2.51 -14.04
CA GLU A 142 16.73 -3.50 -14.62
C GLU A 142 16.26 -4.93 -14.36
N GLU A 143 15.61 -5.17 -13.21
CA GLU A 143 15.20 -6.51 -12.80
C GLU A 143 13.76 -6.85 -13.19
N HIS A 144 12.99 -5.88 -13.67
CA HIS A 144 11.54 -6.03 -13.84
C HIS A 144 11.15 -7.18 -14.80
N GLU A 145 11.84 -7.32 -15.92
CA GLU A 145 11.61 -8.44 -16.87
C GLU A 145 12.02 -9.80 -16.28
N ALA A 146 13.09 -9.81 -15.46
CA ALA A 146 13.50 -11.03 -14.77
C ALA A 146 12.44 -11.46 -13.74
N TRP A 147 11.80 -10.52 -13.06
CA TRP A 147 10.67 -10.81 -12.17
C TRP A 147 9.48 -11.40 -12.92
N GLN A 148 9.12 -10.86 -14.09
CA GLN A 148 8.04 -11.43 -14.92
C GLN A 148 8.31 -12.88 -15.28
N LYS A 149 9.52 -13.16 -15.75
CA LYS A 149 9.94 -14.52 -16.11
C LYS A 149 9.88 -15.46 -14.89
N ARG A 150 10.45 -15.04 -13.77
CA ARG A 150 10.50 -15.80 -12.53
C ARG A 150 9.11 -16.17 -12.00
N VAL A 151 8.20 -15.22 -11.98
CA VAL A 151 6.80 -15.43 -11.58
C VAL A 151 6.10 -16.42 -12.51
N SER A 152 6.35 -16.32 -13.81
CA SER A 152 5.80 -17.25 -14.81
C SER A 152 6.35 -18.66 -14.63
N GLU A 153 7.65 -18.82 -14.42
CA GLU A 153 8.32 -20.11 -14.18
C GLU A 153 7.85 -20.77 -12.88
N ALA A 154 7.41 -19.97 -11.90
CA ALA A 154 6.82 -20.44 -10.66
C ALA A 154 5.34 -20.84 -10.78
N GLY A 155 4.77 -20.79 -11.98
CA GLY A 155 3.42 -21.27 -12.29
C GLY A 155 2.31 -20.21 -12.18
N ALA A 156 2.62 -18.94 -11.89
CA ALA A 156 1.65 -17.87 -12.05
C ALA A 156 1.51 -17.43 -13.51
N SER A 157 0.48 -16.64 -13.79
CA SER A 157 0.21 -16.11 -15.13
C SER A 157 0.30 -14.58 -15.11
N PRO A 158 1.53 -14.01 -15.16
CA PRO A 158 1.70 -12.57 -15.17
C PRO A 158 1.22 -11.95 -16.48
N THR A 159 0.75 -10.71 -16.41
CA THR A 159 0.50 -9.89 -17.60
C THR A 159 1.81 -9.65 -18.36
N PRO A 160 1.76 -9.25 -19.63
CA PRO A 160 2.88 -8.55 -20.26
C PRO A 160 3.31 -7.36 -19.38
N VAL A 161 4.54 -6.92 -19.55
CA VAL A 161 5.00 -5.67 -18.91
C VAL A 161 4.14 -4.51 -19.45
N ILE A 162 3.52 -3.78 -18.55
CA ILE A 162 2.66 -2.63 -18.87
C ILE A 162 3.43 -1.37 -18.52
N ASP A 163 3.66 -0.51 -19.49
CA ASP A 163 4.21 0.82 -19.26
C ASP A 163 3.10 1.76 -18.78
N ARG A 164 3.27 2.30 -17.58
CA ARG A 164 2.35 3.26 -16.94
C ARG A 164 2.86 4.69 -17.01
N PHE A 165 3.93 4.94 -17.77
CA PHE A 165 4.66 6.20 -17.84
C PHE A 165 5.46 6.50 -16.57
N TYR A 166 4.83 6.47 -15.40
CA TYR A 166 5.47 6.72 -14.10
C TYR A 166 6.19 5.49 -13.53
N PHE A 167 5.85 4.31 -13.98
CA PHE A 167 6.43 3.03 -13.60
C PHE A 167 6.04 1.94 -14.61
N LYS A 168 6.70 0.81 -14.56
CA LYS A 168 6.29 -0.40 -15.28
C LYS A 168 5.70 -1.40 -14.31
N SER A 169 4.70 -2.16 -14.75
CA SER A 169 3.98 -3.13 -13.92
C SER A 169 3.83 -4.48 -14.59
N ILE A 170 3.82 -5.52 -13.76
CA ILE A 170 3.22 -6.82 -14.07
C ILE A 170 2.22 -7.17 -12.98
N TYR A 171 1.10 -7.78 -13.36
CA TYR A 171 0.06 -8.24 -12.44
C TYR A 171 -0.12 -9.75 -12.55
N PHE A 172 -0.29 -10.40 -11.42
CA PHE A 172 -0.56 -11.83 -11.34
C PHE A 172 -1.32 -12.17 -10.06
N ARG A 173 -2.01 -13.31 -10.06
CA ARG A 173 -2.58 -13.83 -8.82
C ARG A 173 -1.61 -14.83 -8.21
N GLU A 174 -1.30 -14.62 -6.92
CA GLU A 174 -0.61 -15.61 -6.13
C GLU A 174 -1.54 -16.81 -5.82
N PRO A 175 -1.04 -17.98 -5.37
CA PRO A 175 -1.85 -19.20 -5.30
C PRO A 175 -3.12 -19.12 -4.45
N SER A 176 -3.21 -18.26 -3.43
CA SER A 176 -4.44 -18.03 -2.65
C SER A 176 -5.40 -17.03 -3.32
N GLY A 177 -5.04 -16.54 -4.51
CA GLY A 177 -5.90 -15.69 -5.35
C GLY A 177 -5.80 -14.19 -5.10
N VAL A 178 -4.92 -13.73 -4.21
CA VAL A 178 -4.68 -12.29 -4.01
C VAL A 178 -3.97 -11.73 -5.24
N LEU A 179 -4.45 -10.61 -5.74
CA LEU A 179 -3.82 -9.94 -6.88
C LEU A 179 -2.54 -9.23 -6.40
N PHE A 180 -1.42 -9.61 -6.97
CA PHE A 180 -0.14 -8.96 -6.78
C PHE A 180 0.22 -8.13 -8.00
N GLU A 181 0.92 -7.05 -7.75
CA GLU A 181 1.64 -6.24 -8.72
C GLU A 181 3.13 -6.28 -8.38
N ILE A 182 3.99 -6.38 -9.36
CA ILE A 182 5.38 -5.95 -9.21
C ILE A 182 5.52 -4.69 -10.03
N ALA A 183 5.92 -3.59 -9.39
CA ALA A 183 6.03 -2.28 -9.99
C ALA A 183 7.46 -1.73 -9.84
N THR A 184 7.96 -1.06 -10.88
CA THR A 184 9.27 -0.40 -10.78
C THR A 184 9.19 0.86 -9.93
N ILE A 185 10.25 1.17 -9.19
CA ILE A 185 10.34 2.39 -8.38
C ILE A 185 10.42 3.65 -9.26
N GLY A 186 10.97 3.54 -10.46
CA GLY A 186 11.16 4.66 -11.37
C GLY A 186 10.37 4.53 -12.67
N PRO A 187 10.30 5.65 -13.43
CA PRO A 187 10.86 6.98 -13.18
C PRO A 187 10.20 7.76 -12.02
N GLY A 188 8.97 7.40 -11.60
CA GLY A 188 8.25 8.03 -10.51
C GLY A 188 7.39 9.23 -10.94
N PHE A 189 6.60 9.75 -10.00
CA PHE A 189 5.64 10.83 -10.28
C PHE A 189 6.30 12.18 -10.57
N THR A 190 7.59 12.33 -10.27
CA THR A 190 8.34 13.54 -10.64
C THR A 190 8.84 13.52 -12.09
N ALA A 191 8.39 12.58 -12.91
CA ALA A 191 8.74 12.51 -14.32
C ALA A 191 8.18 13.69 -15.13
N ASP A 192 7.05 14.25 -14.71
CA ASP A 192 6.36 15.35 -15.39
C ASP A 192 5.91 16.49 -14.45
N GLU A 193 6.03 16.34 -13.14
CA GLU A 193 5.70 17.38 -12.17
C GLU A 193 6.84 17.62 -11.17
N PRO A 194 7.10 18.88 -10.76
CA PRO A 194 8.04 19.14 -9.68
C PRO A 194 7.55 18.57 -8.35
N LEU A 195 8.47 18.06 -7.52
CA LEU A 195 8.16 17.48 -6.22
C LEU A 195 7.33 18.41 -5.32
N GLU A 196 7.64 19.72 -5.36
CA GLU A 196 7.00 20.74 -4.53
C GLU A 196 5.54 20.97 -4.87
N SER A 197 5.12 20.64 -6.09
CA SER A 197 3.78 20.88 -6.61
C SER A 197 3.07 19.59 -7.08
N LEU A 198 3.58 18.42 -6.68
CA LEU A 198 2.95 17.14 -7.03
C LEU A 198 1.47 17.11 -6.66
N GLY A 199 0.62 16.80 -7.65
CA GLY A 199 -0.82 16.63 -7.48
C GLY A 199 -1.60 17.94 -7.40
N GLU A 200 -1.00 19.10 -7.65
CA GLU A 200 -1.72 20.38 -7.72
C GLU A 200 -2.48 20.55 -9.03
N HIS A 201 -2.08 19.85 -10.07
CA HIS A 201 -2.72 19.89 -11.39
C HIS A 201 -3.10 18.48 -11.85
N LEU A 202 -4.01 18.42 -12.83
CA LEU A 202 -4.31 17.17 -13.51
C LEU A 202 -3.10 16.77 -14.35
N SER A 203 -2.34 15.79 -13.89
CA SER A 203 -1.23 15.19 -14.62
C SER A 203 -1.72 14.03 -15.48
N LEU A 204 -1.32 14.00 -16.72
CA LEU A 204 -1.72 12.96 -17.67
C LEU A 204 -0.49 12.37 -18.34
N PRO A 205 -0.37 11.03 -18.40
CA PRO A 205 0.61 10.39 -19.27
C PRO A 205 0.47 10.90 -20.71
N PRO A 206 1.56 11.01 -21.49
CA PRO A 206 1.55 11.60 -22.84
C PRO A 206 0.47 11.06 -23.77
N ASP A 207 0.16 9.78 -23.70
CA ASP A 207 -0.86 9.13 -24.51
C ASP A 207 -2.29 9.59 -24.18
N TYR A 208 -2.51 10.13 -22.98
CA TYR A 208 -3.81 10.65 -22.54
C TYR A 208 -3.92 12.17 -22.62
N GLU A 209 -2.84 12.87 -22.90
CA GLU A 209 -2.83 14.34 -23.03
C GLU A 209 -3.88 14.86 -24.05
N PRO A 210 -4.13 14.20 -25.19
CA PRO A 210 -5.20 14.60 -26.11
C PRO A 210 -6.62 14.60 -25.52
N LEU A 211 -6.80 13.95 -24.36
CA LEU A 211 -8.10 13.86 -23.68
C LEU A 211 -8.29 14.96 -22.61
N ARG A 212 -7.30 15.83 -22.37
CA ARG A 212 -7.29 16.81 -21.27
C ARG A 212 -8.57 17.64 -21.21
N GLU A 213 -8.93 18.31 -22.28
CA GLU A 213 -10.12 19.18 -22.31
C GLU A 213 -11.41 18.43 -21.93
N ARG A 214 -11.54 17.17 -22.37
CA ARG A 214 -12.69 16.34 -22.05
C ARG A 214 -12.67 15.89 -20.58
N LEU A 215 -11.49 15.53 -20.06
CA LEU A 215 -11.34 15.08 -18.67
C LEU A 215 -11.62 16.20 -17.70
N GLU A 216 -11.11 17.41 -17.97
CA GLU A 216 -11.37 18.60 -17.15
C GLU A 216 -12.86 18.96 -17.06
N GLN A 217 -13.65 18.64 -18.09
CA GLN A 217 -15.10 18.87 -18.11
C GLN A 217 -15.90 17.82 -17.31
N VAL A 218 -15.41 16.60 -17.18
CA VAL A 218 -16.17 15.48 -16.61
C VAL A 218 -15.67 15.03 -15.23
N LEU A 219 -14.42 15.31 -14.90
CA LEU A 219 -13.85 15.00 -13.60
C LEU A 219 -14.38 15.98 -12.54
N THR A 220 -14.71 15.45 -11.37
CA THR A 220 -15.04 16.29 -10.22
C THR A 220 -13.78 17.01 -9.74
N PRO A 221 -13.76 18.36 -9.72
CA PRO A 221 -12.64 19.09 -9.15
C PRO A 221 -12.44 18.73 -7.68
N LEU A 222 -11.20 18.40 -7.31
CA LEU A 222 -10.84 18.18 -5.91
C LEU A 222 -10.46 19.54 -5.29
N PRO A 223 -10.88 19.81 -4.04
CA PRO A 223 -10.42 20.99 -3.33
C PRO A 223 -8.90 20.89 -3.11
N ASP A 224 -8.18 22.00 -3.31
CA ASP A 224 -6.77 22.06 -2.95
C ASP A 224 -6.63 21.92 -1.42
N PRO A 225 -6.05 20.82 -0.92
CA PRO A 225 -5.90 20.60 0.52
C PRO A 225 -4.89 21.58 1.15
N ARG A 226 -4.06 22.26 0.34
CA ARG A 226 -3.08 23.25 0.80
C ARG A 226 -3.70 24.65 0.92
N ALA A 227 -4.70 24.97 0.11
CA ALA A 227 -5.39 26.27 0.18
C ALA A 227 -6.01 26.53 1.56
N SER A 228 -6.53 25.50 2.21
CA SER A 228 -7.08 25.59 3.57
C SER A 228 -6.00 25.72 4.66
N ARG A 229 -4.75 25.43 4.37
CA ARG A 229 -3.61 25.48 5.30
C ARG A 229 -2.88 26.84 5.27
N ALA A 230 -2.98 27.59 4.17
CA ALA A 230 -2.31 28.88 4.00
C ALA A 230 -2.95 30.04 4.78
N GLY A 231 -4.07 29.82 5.46
CA GLY A 231 -4.83 30.82 6.22
C GLY A 231 -4.87 30.63 7.73
N LYS A 232 -4.02 29.74 8.29
CA LYS A 232 -3.92 29.54 9.75
C LYS A 232 -2.55 29.90 10.27
#